data_42f64952b0134ae935889eb71316958d
#
_entry.id   42f64952b0134ae935889eb71316958d
#
_cell.length_a   1.000
_cell.length_b   1.000
_cell.length_c   1.000
_cell.angle_alpha   90.00
_cell.angle_beta   90.00
_cell.angle_gamma   90.00
#
_symmetry.space_group_name_H-M   'P 1'
#
loop_
_entity.id
_entity.type
_entity.pdbx_description
1 polymer ?
#
loop_
_entity_poly.entity_id
_entity_poly.type
_entity_poly.pdbx_seq_one_letter_code
_entity_poly.pdbx_strand_id
1 'polypeptide(L)' 'MTNQEIYLARAAEARIDADSATLDNVRDRALRSEAAWADMAARAGRTDKMRARLSAEKASAGALPA' A
#
# COMPACT_ATOMS: atom_id res chain seq x y z
N MET A 1 13.15 0.65 -1.36
CA MET A 1 11.82 0.86 -0.74
C MET A 1 10.73 0.64 -1.77
N THR A 2 9.76 -0.21 -1.49
CA THR A 2 8.66 -0.49 -2.41
C THR A 2 7.59 0.61 -2.34
N ASN A 3 6.74 0.69 -3.37
CA ASN A 3 5.61 1.62 -3.35
C ASN A 3 4.68 1.35 -2.17
N GLN A 4 4.45 0.07 -1.84
CA GLN A 4 3.63 -0.29 -0.69
C GLN A 4 4.20 0.27 0.62
N GLU A 5 5.50 0.16 0.82
CA GLU A 5 6.18 0.69 2.00
C GLU A 5 6.04 2.21 2.10
N ILE A 6 6.19 2.90 0.97
CA ILE A 6 6.02 4.36 0.91
C ILE A 6 4.59 4.74 1.29
N TYR A 7 3.59 4.05 0.73
CA TYR A 7 2.19 4.35 1.01
C TYR A 7 1.81 4.04 2.46
N LEU A 8 2.35 2.96 3.04
CA LEU A 8 2.14 2.64 4.45
C LEU A 8 2.76 3.70 5.35
N ALA A 9 3.94 4.21 5.01
CA ALA A 9 4.58 5.29 5.76
C ALA A 9 3.74 6.57 5.70
N ARG A 10 3.19 6.91 4.54
CA ARG A 10 2.30 8.07 4.40
C ARG A 10 1.01 7.92 5.20
N ALA A 11 0.43 6.72 5.23
CA ALA A 11 -0.75 6.44 6.05
C ALA A 11 -0.43 6.63 7.54
N ALA A 12 0.73 6.16 7.98
CA ALA A 12 1.16 6.32 9.37
C ALA A 12 1.35 7.78 9.75
N GLU A 13 1.94 8.60 8.87
CA GLU A 13 2.08 10.04 9.07
C GLU A 13 0.71 10.71 9.20
N ALA A 14 -0.22 10.36 8.31
CA ALA A 14 -1.57 10.92 8.35
C ALA A 14 -2.29 10.54 9.64
N ARG A 15 -2.07 9.32 10.15
CA ARG A 15 -2.65 8.89 11.43
C ARG A 15 -2.12 9.71 12.59
N ILE A 16 -0.82 9.97 12.61
CA ILE A 16 -0.20 10.83 13.63
C ILE A 16 -0.81 12.23 13.58
N ASP A 17 -0.98 12.78 12.38
CA ASP A 17 -1.60 14.09 12.19
C ASP A 17 -3.03 14.11 12.71
N ALA A 18 -3.81 13.05 12.45
CA ALA A 18 -5.18 12.93 12.94
C ALA A 18 -5.23 12.88 14.48
N ASP A 19 -4.34 12.10 15.09
CA ASP A 19 -4.29 11.91 16.54
C ASP A 19 -3.87 13.19 17.27
N SER A 20 -3.04 14.02 16.64
CA SER A 20 -2.57 15.28 17.22
C SER A 20 -3.44 16.48 16.87
N ALA A 21 -4.42 16.34 15.97
CA ALA A 21 -5.27 17.45 15.54
C ALA A 21 -6.22 17.88 16.67
N THR A 22 -6.32 19.19 16.86
CA THR A 22 -7.22 19.79 17.87
C THR A 22 -8.55 20.27 17.25
N LEU A 23 -8.57 20.45 15.92
CA LEU A 23 -9.77 20.88 15.21
C LEU A 23 -10.39 19.70 14.46
N ASP A 24 -11.71 19.55 14.52
CA ASP A 24 -12.40 18.42 13.90
C ASP A 24 -12.21 18.34 12.39
N ASN A 25 -12.27 19.50 11.71
CA ASN A 25 -12.07 19.53 10.25
C ASN A 25 -10.65 19.12 9.85
N VAL A 26 -9.65 19.45 10.65
CA VAL A 26 -8.26 19.04 10.41
C VAL A 26 -8.11 17.54 10.63
N ARG A 27 -8.70 17.03 11.72
CA ARG A 27 -8.71 15.59 12.02
C ARG A 27 -9.39 14.80 10.91
N ASP A 28 -10.55 15.24 10.45
CA ASP A 28 -11.29 14.57 9.39
C ASP A 28 -10.52 14.52 8.09
N ARG A 29 -9.82 15.60 7.74
CA ARG A 29 -8.95 15.63 6.56
C ARG A 29 -7.82 14.61 6.70
N ALA A 30 -7.16 14.57 7.86
CA ALA A 30 -6.06 13.63 8.10
C ALA A 30 -6.55 12.18 8.07
N LEU A 31 -7.73 11.87 8.60
CA LEU A 31 -8.32 10.54 8.54
C LEU A 31 -8.66 10.12 7.11
N ARG A 32 -9.16 11.05 6.29
CA ARG A 32 -9.40 10.77 4.87
C ARG A 32 -8.09 10.50 4.12
N SER A 33 -7.05 11.26 4.46
CA SER A 33 -5.72 11.07 3.89
C SER A 33 -5.15 9.69 4.26
N GLU A 34 -5.27 9.31 5.53
CA GLU A 34 -4.85 7.99 6.01
C GLU A 34 -5.55 6.88 5.22
N ALA A 35 -6.87 6.98 5.08
CA ALA A 35 -7.66 5.98 4.36
C ALA A 35 -7.23 5.86 2.90
N ALA A 36 -6.97 6.99 2.23
CA ALA A 36 -6.53 7.01 0.84
C ALA A 36 -5.17 6.33 0.68
N TRP A 37 -4.20 6.66 1.54
CA TRP A 37 -2.88 6.06 1.50
C TRP A 37 -2.92 4.57 1.82
N ALA A 38 -3.73 4.16 2.81
CA ALA A 38 -3.91 2.76 3.17
C ALA A 38 -4.51 1.96 1.99
N ASP A 39 -5.47 2.54 1.27
CA ASP A 39 -6.06 1.91 0.09
C ASP A 39 -5.02 1.74 -1.03
N MET A 40 -4.19 2.77 -1.26
CA MET A 40 -3.10 2.68 -2.24
C MET A 40 -2.09 1.62 -1.84
N ALA A 41 -1.77 1.50 -0.56
CA ALA A 41 -0.86 0.47 -0.05
C ALA A 41 -1.41 -0.93 -0.30
N ALA A 42 -2.70 -1.13 -0.06
CA ALA A 42 -3.35 -2.42 -0.29
C ALA A 42 -3.33 -2.80 -1.77
N ARG A 43 -3.58 -1.84 -2.67
CA ARG A 43 -3.52 -2.06 -4.12
C ARG A 43 -2.10 -2.42 -4.56
N ALA A 44 -1.10 -1.70 -4.07
CA ALA A 44 0.30 -1.98 -4.38
C ALA A 44 0.70 -3.39 -3.91
N GLY A 45 0.26 -3.79 -2.73
CA GLY A 45 0.51 -5.13 -2.21
C GLY A 45 -0.11 -6.22 -3.09
N ARG A 46 -1.35 -6.02 -3.55
CA ARG A 46 -2.00 -6.97 -4.46
C ARG A 46 -1.29 -7.07 -5.80
N THR A 47 -0.86 -5.92 -6.33
CA THR A 47 -0.09 -5.87 -7.59
C THR A 47 1.23 -6.62 -7.46
N ASP A 48 1.95 -6.41 -6.36
CA ASP A 48 3.22 -7.07 -6.11
C ASP A 48 3.04 -8.60 -6.00
N LYS A 49 1.99 -9.04 -5.30
CA LYS A 49 1.66 -10.46 -5.19
C LYS A 49 1.33 -11.06 -6.55
N MET A 50 0.56 -10.34 -7.35
CA MET A 50 0.20 -10.79 -8.70
C MET A 50 1.45 -10.93 -9.58
N ARG A 51 2.34 -9.95 -9.56
CA ARG A 51 3.60 -10.00 -10.31
C ARG A 51 4.47 -11.17 -9.88
N ALA A 52 4.58 -11.39 -8.58
CA ALA A 52 5.35 -12.50 -8.04
C ALA A 52 4.79 -13.85 -8.48
N ARG A 53 3.46 -14.00 -8.45
CA ARG A 53 2.80 -15.23 -8.89
C ARG A 53 2.98 -15.47 -10.39
N LEU A 54 2.80 -14.44 -11.22
CA LEU A 54 2.99 -14.55 -12.66
C LEU A 54 4.43 -14.88 -13.00
N SER A 55 5.38 -14.27 -12.30
CA SER A 55 6.81 -14.58 -12.50
C SER A 55 7.12 -16.03 -12.12
N ALA A 56 6.57 -16.53 -11.02
CA ALA A 56 6.76 -17.91 -10.58
C ALA A 56 6.13 -18.91 -11.59
N GLU A 57 4.94 -18.61 -12.08
CA GLU A 57 4.27 -19.43 -13.10
C GLU A 57 5.07 -19.48 -14.40
N LYS A 58 5.60 -18.33 -14.83
CA LYS A 58 6.43 -18.24 -16.02
C LYS A 58 7.73 -19.03 -15.85
N ALA A 59 8.37 -18.92 -14.71
CA ALA A 59 9.60 -19.67 -14.41
C ALA A 59 9.33 -21.17 -14.39
N SER A 60 8.20 -21.58 -13.77
CA SER A 60 7.79 -22.99 -13.73
C SER A 60 7.50 -23.53 -15.12
N ALA A 61 6.80 -22.76 -15.96
CA ALA A 61 6.52 -23.16 -17.35
C ALA A 61 7.81 -23.29 -18.16
N GLY A 62 8.77 -22.38 -17.96
CA GLY A 62 10.07 -22.42 -18.64
C GLY A 62 10.96 -23.56 -18.18
N ALA A 63 10.71 -24.13 -16.99
CA ALA A 63 11.47 -25.25 -16.45
C ALA A 63 10.94 -26.62 -16.92
N LEU A 64 9.78 -26.67 -17.55
CA LEU A 64 9.22 -27.93 -18.04
C LEU A 64 10.01 -28.43 -19.26
N PRO A 65 10.28 -29.75 -19.33
CA PRO A 65 10.97 -30.29 -20.50
C PRO A 65 10.12 -30.09 -21.76
N ALA A 66 10.82 -29.85 -22.84
CA ALA A 66 10.18 -29.63 -24.12
C ALA A 66 9.49 -30.90 -24.61
#